data_493fedb09714782d778651bdc96f085e
#
_entry.id   493fedb09714782d778651bdc96f085e
#
_cell.length_a   1.000
_cell.length_b   1.000
_cell.length_c   1.000
_cell.angle_alpha   90.00
_cell.angle_beta   90.00
_cell.angle_gamma   90.00
#
_symmetry.space_group_name_H-M   'P 1'
#
loop_
_entity.id
_entity.type
_entity.pdbx_description
1 polymer ?
#
loop_
_entity_poly.entity_id
_entity_poly.type
_entity_poly.pdbx_seq_one_letter_code
_entity_poly.pdbx_strand_id
1 'polypeptide(L)'
;AAPGTALGINMHQIIVGLGRFLVAHGNPRGEQILRDAAAGEVFGFGISEPGNDLVLFGSTTKASPAPGGGYSFEGTKIFTSLSPAWTRLLVFGRADLDEGPKSVFGLVHRDDPGYSIVDDWDTLGMRATQSMTTRLEGVTVPDDRILTVTDPGPSEDPVVFGIFAHFEILLAATYQGVGERAVQVAAEHVKARRSVKNRTTYSNDPDIRWRI
;
A
#
# COMPACT_ATOMS: atom_id res chain seq x y z
N ALA A 1 -19.62 -5.86 -6.09
CA ALA A 1 -18.18 -5.62 -5.97
C ALA A 1 -17.82 -5.19 -4.55
N ALA A 2 -16.68 -5.64 -4.05
CA ALA A 2 -16.18 -5.34 -2.71
C ALA A 2 -14.88 -4.52 -2.83
N PRO A 3 -14.96 -3.19 -3.06
CA PRO A 3 -13.77 -2.38 -3.35
C PRO A 3 -12.77 -2.36 -2.19
N GLY A 4 -13.23 -2.38 -0.95
CA GLY A 4 -12.33 -2.44 0.21
C GLY A 4 -11.52 -3.74 0.26
N THR A 5 -12.13 -4.89 -0.06
CA THR A 5 -11.41 -6.16 -0.17
C THR A 5 -10.41 -6.14 -1.33
N ALA A 6 -10.82 -5.61 -2.50
CA ALA A 6 -9.94 -5.48 -3.65
C ALA A 6 -8.72 -4.60 -3.32
N LEU A 7 -8.95 -3.44 -2.69
CA LEU A 7 -7.86 -2.55 -2.27
C LEU A 7 -6.93 -3.22 -1.25
N GLY A 8 -7.48 -3.94 -0.27
CA GLY A 8 -6.65 -4.68 0.69
C GLY A 8 -5.76 -5.73 0.00
N ILE A 9 -6.33 -6.54 -0.89
CA ILE A 9 -5.59 -7.55 -1.66
C ILE A 9 -4.53 -6.91 -2.57
N ASN A 10 -4.79 -5.71 -3.11
CA ASN A 10 -3.81 -5.01 -3.94
C ASN A 10 -2.49 -4.77 -3.20
N MET A 11 -2.50 -4.56 -1.89
CA MET A 11 -1.26 -4.38 -1.12
C MET A 11 -0.35 -5.61 -1.21
N HIS A 12 -0.94 -6.81 -1.13
CA HIS A 12 -0.21 -8.05 -1.39
C HIS A 12 0.26 -8.12 -2.86
N GLN A 13 -0.60 -7.78 -3.81
CA GLN A 13 -0.28 -7.85 -5.24
C GLN A 13 0.84 -6.87 -5.64
N ILE A 14 0.94 -5.71 -5.00
CA ILE A 14 2.04 -4.76 -5.21
C ILE A 14 3.38 -5.43 -4.92
N ILE A 15 3.50 -6.12 -3.79
CA ILE A 15 4.76 -6.74 -3.39
C ILE A 15 5.08 -7.97 -4.26
N VAL A 16 4.08 -8.77 -4.61
CA VAL A 16 4.27 -9.90 -5.55
C VAL A 16 4.69 -9.39 -6.93
N GLY A 17 4.06 -8.30 -7.41
CA GLY A 17 4.44 -7.63 -8.66
C GLY A 17 5.87 -7.09 -8.61
N LEU A 18 6.24 -6.45 -7.50
CA LEU A 18 7.62 -6.04 -7.23
C LEU A 18 8.58 -7.24 -7.31
N GLY A 19 8.24 -8.36 -6.67
CA GLY A 19 9.05 -9.58 -6.73
C GLY A 19 9.32 -10.04 -8.17
N ARG A 20 8.28 -10.09 -9.01
CA ARG A 20 8.42 -10.40 -10.43
C ARG A 20 9.30 -9.41 -11.19
N PHE A 21 9.10 -8.12 -10.92
CA PHE A 21 9.89 -7.05 -11.52
C PHE A 21 11.37 -7.17 -11.16
N LEU A 22 11.68 -7.41 -9.88
CA LEU A 22 13.04 -7.59 -9.39
C LEU A 22 13.74 -8.81 -10.04
N VAL A 23 13.05 -9.95 -10.14
CA VAL A 23 13.58 -11.12 -10.85
C VAL A 23 13.92 -10.80 -12.31
N ALA A 24 13.03 -10.08 -13.00
CA ALA A 24 13.28 -9.67 -14.40
C ALA A 24 14.49 -8.74 -14.54
N HIS A 25 14.89 -8.05 -13.47
CA HIS A 25 16.08 -7.17 -13.43
C HIS A 25 17.29 -7.83 -12.74
N GLY A 26 17.25 -9.15 -12.55
CA GLY A 26 18.38 -9.91 -11.98
C GLY A 26 18.61 -9.68 -10.47
N ASN A 27 17.64 -9.12 -9.75
CA ASN A 27 17.75 -8.91 -8.30
C ASN A 27 17.24 -10.15 -7.53
N PRO A 28 18.10 -10.85 -6.76
CA PRO A 28 17.75 -12.09 -6.07
C PRO A 28 16.69 -11.92 -4.98
N ARG A 29 16.46 -10.69 -4.48
CA ARG A 29 15.41 -10.40 -3.49
C ARG A 29 14.01 -10.68 -4.06
N GLY A 30 13.84 -10.55 -5.38
CA GLY A 30 12.59 -10.87 -6.03
C GLY A 30 12.19 -12.35 -5.91
N GLU A 31 13.17 -13.27 -6.00
CA GLU A 31 12.90 -14.70 -5.84
C GLU A 31 12.41 -15.05 -4.44
N GLN A 32 12.94 -14.40 -3.40
CA GLN A 32 12.49 -14.63 -2.03
C GLN A 32 11.04 -14.20 -1.86
N ILE A 33 10.67 -13.00 -2.35
CA ILE A 33 9.29 -12.51 -2.34
C ILE A 33 8.35 -13.52 -3.02
N LEU A 34 8.74 -14.04 -4.18
CA LEU A 34 7.90 -14.99 -4.93
C LEU A 34 7.78 -16.35 -4.23
N ARG A 35 8.86 -16.84 -3.60
CA ARG A 35 8.82 -18.07 -2.79
C ARG A 35 7.90 -17.91 -1.58
N ASP A 36 8.00 -16.81 -0.87
CA ASP A 36 7.14 -16.50 0.28
C ASP A 36 5.67 -16.45 -0.15
N ALA A 37 5.35 -15.75 -1.25
CA ALA A 37 4.01 -15.71 -1.79
C ALA A 37 3.48 -17.10 -2.17
N ALA A 38 4.30 -17.93 -2.81
CA ALA A 38 3.95 -19.30 -3.18
C ALA A 38 3.76 -20.22 -1.95
N ALA A 39 4.43 -19.92 -0.84
CA ALA A 39 4.25 -20.60 0.44
C ALA A 39 2.99 -20.15 1.20
N GLY A 40 2.26 -19.15 0.68
CA GLY A 40 1.03 -18.63 1.30
C GLY A 40 1.24 -17.43 2.21
N GLU A 41 2.42 -16.84 2.22
CA GLU A 41 2.67 -15.62 2.99
C GLU A 41 1.91 -14.43 2.40
N VAL A 42 1.35 -13.61 3.27
CA VAL A 42 0.56 -12.43 2.91
C VAL A 42 1.38 -11.17 3.14
N PHE A 43 1.57 -10.39 2.09
CA PHE A 43 2.32 -9.15 2.18
C PHE A 43 1.41 -7.97 2.53
N GLY A 44 1.82 -7.19 3.54
CA GLY A 44 1.31 -5.88 3.88
C GLY A 44 2.21 -4.77 3.33
N PHE A 45 1.68 -3.55 3.28
CA PHE A 45 2.34 -2.38 2.72
C PHE A 45 2.32 -1.24 3.74
N GLY A 46 3.40 -1.07 4.50
CA GLY A 46 3.55 -0.09 5.58
C GLY A 46 4.46 1.07 5.18
N ILE A 47 3.99 1.92 4.27
CA ILE A 47 4.79 3.02 3.71
C ILE A 47 4.37 4.37 4.30
N SER A 48 3.08 4.68 4.31
CA SER A 48 2.56 5.99 4.73
C SER A 48 2.86 6.29 6.20
N GLU A 49 3.14 7.55 6.50
CA GLU A 49 3.51 8.04 7.83
C GLU A 49 2.67 9.27 8.21
N PRO A 50 2.35 9.48 9.47
CA PRO A 50 1.63 10.67 9.89
C PRO A 50 2.39 11.95 9.56
N GLY A 51 1.75 12.89 8.85
CA GLY A 51 2.34 14.19 8.52
C GLY A 51 3.49 14.16 7.50
N ASN A 52 3.78 13.01 6.89
CA ASN A 52 4.79 12.89 5.85
C ASN A 52 4.15 12.92 4.46
N ASP A 53 4.38 13.99 3.70
CA ASP A 53 3.93 14.18 2.32
C ASP A 53 5.03 13.87 1.27
N LEU A 54 6.20 13.40 1.69
CA LEU A 54 7.29 13.00 0.80
C LEU A 54 7.06 11.63 0.14
N VAL A 55 6.05 10.89 0.55
CA VAL A 55 5.71 9.56 0.04
C VAL A 55 6.94 8.62 0.14
N LEU A 56 7.43 8.07 -0.98
CA LEU A 56 8.62 7.21 -1.02
C LEU A 56 9.95 7.98 -1.15
N PHE A 57 9.91 9.31 -1.24
CA PHE A 57 11.11 10.13 -1.41
C PHE A 57 11.80 10.48 -0.09
N GLY A 58 11.15 10.21 1.03
CA GLY A 58 11.73 10.41 2.35
C GLY A 58 10.85 9.80 3.44
N SER A 59 11.44 9.50 4.58
CA SER A 59 10.77 8.87 5.70
C SER A 59 11.04 9.61 7.00
N THR A 60 10.04 9.68 7.86
CA THR A 60 10.15 10.11 9.27
C THR A 60 10.43 8.93 10.20
N THR A 61 10.25 7.70 9.75
CA THR A 61 10.68 6.50 10.46
C THR A 61 12.20 6.43 10.44
N LYS A 62 12.80 6.27 11.61
CA LYS A 62 14.24 6.07 11.74
C LYS A 62 14.61 4.63 11.42
N ALA A 63 15.68 4.45 10.61
CA ALA A 63 16.35 3.18 10.41
C ALA A 63 17.78 3.30 10.95
N SER A 64 18.17 2.43 11.87
CA SER A 64 19.51 2.43 12.46
C SER A 64 20.20 1.11 12.17
N PRO A 65 21.48 1.09 11.77
CA PRO A 65 22.22 -0.15 11.61
C PRO A 65 22.13 -1.00 12.89
N ALA A 66 21.82 -2.28 12.75
CA ALA A 66 21.67 -3.21 13.86
C ALA A 66 23.00 -3.94 14.15
N PRO A 67 23.33 -4.25 15.42
CA PRO A 67 24.61 -4.89 15.79
C PRO A 67 24.88 -6.25 15.13
N GLY A 68 23.80 -6.95 14.69
CA GLY A 68 23.90 -8.25 14.02
C GLY A 68 23.79 -8.20 12.50
N GLY A 69 23.86 -7.01 11.89
CA GLY A 69 23.55 -6.75 10.48
C GLY A 69 22.09 -6.36 10.28
N GLY A 70 21.81 -5.74 9.15
CA GLY A 70 20.48 -5.19 8.84
C GLY A 70 20.21 -3.88 9.59
N TYR A 71 18.91 -3.58 9.79
CA TYR A 71 18.47 -2.31 10.36
C TYR A 71 17.36 -2.50 11.39
N SER A 72 17.39 -1.67 12.43
CA SER A 72 16.32 -1.51 13.40
C SER A 72 15.46 -0.31 13.01
N PHE A 73 14.12 -0.49 12.97
CA PHE A 73 13.19 0.54 12.58
C PHE A 73 12.40 1.07 13.77
N GLU A 74 12.29 2.41 13.88
CA GLU A 74 11.52 3.11 14.91
C GLU A 74 10.68 4.22 14.27
N GLY A 75 9.35 4.18 14.46
CA GLY A 75 8.43 5.15 13.88
C GLY A 75 6.99 4.64 13.80
N THR A 76 6.14 5.38 13.09
CA THR A 76 4.72 5.03 12.94
C THR A 76 4.35 4.94 11.48
N LYS A 77 3.73 3.83 11.10
CA LYS A 77 3.14 3.62 9.77
C LYS A 77 1.62 3.65 9.89
N ILE A 78 0.98 4.39 8.99
CA ILE A 78 -0.49 4.47 8.89
C ILE A 78 -0.95 3.82 7.58
N PHE A 79 -2.26 3.54 7.49
CA PHE A 79 -2.85 2.86 6.34
C PHE A 79 -2.20 1.50 6.03
N THR A 80 -1.76 0.78 7.06
CA THR A 80 -1.19 -0.56 6.91
C THR A 80 -2.31 -1.56 6.63
N SER A 81 -2.76 -1.61 5.37
CA SER A 81 -3.85 -2.50 4.95
C SER A 81 -3.52 -3.96 5.21
N LEU A 82 -4.55 -4.79 5.41
CA LEU A 82 -4.43 -6.20 5.81
C LEU A 82 -3.80 -6.39 7.20
N SER A 83 -3.90 -5.41 8.11
CA SER A 83 -3.31 -5.50 9.45
C SER A 83 -3.62 -6.80 10.20
N PRO A 84 -4.82 -7.40 10.13
CA PRO A 84 -5.07 -8.68 10.78
C PRO A 84 -4.45 -9.89 10.07
N ALA A 85 -4.03 -9.76 8.81
CA ALA A 85 -3.74 -10.90 7.95
C ALA A 85 -2.31 -10.94 7.37
N TRP A 86 -1.59 -9.81 7.28
CA TRP A 86 -0.25 -9.83 6.72
C TRP A 86 0.71 -10.65 7.59
N THR A 87 1.59 -11.36 6.96
CA THR A 87 2.67 -12.13 7.60
C THR A 87 4.05 -11.54 7.29
N ARG A 88 4.12 -10.71 6.23
CA ARG A 88 5.30 -9.97 5.78
C ARG A 88 4.88 -8.51 5.53
N LEU A 89 5.51 -7.56 6.20
CA LEU A 89 5.20 -6.14 6.05
C LEU A 89 6.38 -5.41 5.42
N LEU A 90 6.16 -4.84 4.21
CA LEU A 90 7.14 -3.92 3.65
C LEU A 90 7.10 -2.62 4.45
N VAL A 91 8.25 -2.23 4.95
CA VAL A 91 8.47 -0.94 5.62
C VAL A 91 9.66 -0.23 5.00
N PHE A 92 9.73 1.09 5.20
CA PHE A 92 10.96 1.83 4.92
C PHE A 92 11.22 2.87 6.01
N GLY A 93 12.48 3.26 6.12
CA GLY A 93 12.95 4.25 7.08
C GLY A 93 14.15 5.01 6.57
N ARG A 94 14.46 6.13 7.22
CA ARG A 94 15.65 6.93 6.96
C ARG A 94 16.78 6.50 7.89
N ALA A 95 17.93 6.17 7.30
CA ALA A 95 19.19 5.97 8.02
C ALA A 95 20.11 7.17 7.77
N ASP A 96 20.60 7.80 8.83
CA ASP A 96 21.63 8.83 8.73
C ASP A 96 22.99 8.14 8.93
N LEU A 97 23.66 7.83 7.81
CA LEU A 97 24.94 7.15 7.75
C LEU A 97 26.08 8.16 7.53
N ASP A 98 27.34 7.74 7.71
CA ASP A 98 28.52 8.60 7.55
C ASP A 98 28.62 9.19 6.13
N GLU A 99 28.21 8.42 5.11
CA GLU A 99 28.14 8.85 3.72
C GLU A 99 26.90 9.70 3.37
N GLY A 100 26.05 9.98 4.35
CA GLY A 100 24.83 10.76 4.20
C GLY A 100 23.55 9.96 4.43
N PRO A 101 22.39 10.64 4.31
CA PRO A 101 21.11 10.00 4.57
C PRO A 101 20.78 8.96 3.48
N LYS A 102 20.20 7.82 3.91
CA LYS A 102 19.72 6.75 3.02
C LYS A 102 18.27 6.39 3.33
N SER A 103 17.54 5.93 2.33
CA SER A 103 16.26 5.25 2.46
C SER A 103 16.50 3.75 2.48
N VAL A 104 16.06 3.08 3.54
CA VAL A 104 16.22 1.64 3.76
C VAL A 104 14.87 0.98 3.65
N PHE A 105 14.72 0.01 2.75
CA PHE A 105 13.49 -0.77 2.55
C PHE A 105 13.69 -2.20 3.02
N GLY A 106 12.77 -2.73 3.83
CA GLY A 106 12.89 -4.06 4.38
C GLY A 106 11.56 -4.73 4.69
N LEU A 107 11.61 -6.05 4.90
CA LEU A 107 10.44 -6.88 5.21
C LEU A 107 10.46 -7.28 6.69
N VAL A 108 9.52 -6.75 7.46
CA VAL A 108 9.21 -7.20 8.83
C VAL A 108 8.37 -8.47 8.74
N HIS A 109 8.71 -9.49 9.50
CA HIS A 109 7.91 -10.70 9.65
C HIS A 109 6.92 -10.56 10.80
N ARG A 110 5.79 -11.25 10.71
CA ARG A 110 4.73 -11.19 11.73
C ARG A 110 5.21 -11.57 13.13
N ASP A 111 6.16 -12.48 13.22
CA ASP A 111 6.69 -13.01 14.47
C ASP A 111 7.89 -12.21 15.00
N ASP A 112 8.36 -11.19 14.28
CA ASP A 112 9.44 -10.34 14.77
C ASP A 112 8.97 -9.51 15.99
N PRO A 113 9.79 -9.38 17.04
CA PRO A 113 9.48 -8.49 18.16
C PRO A 113 9.75 -7.02 17.78
N GLY A 114 9.20 -6.08 18.55
CA GLY A 114 9.52 -4.65 18.43
C GLY A 114 8.58 -3.90 17.49
N TYR A 115 7.34 -4.34 17.34
CA TYR A 115 6.27 -3.57 16.74
C TYR A 115 4.92 -3.86 17.41
N SER A 116 3.97 -2.98 17.23
CA SER A 116 2.59 -3.15 17.67
C SER A 116 1.59 -2.65 16.62
N ILE A 117 0.40 -3.24 16.60
CA ILE A 117 -0.72 -2.82 15.74
C ILE A 117 -1.77 -2.16 16.62
N VAL A 118 -2.18 -0.94 16.27
CA VAL A 118 -3.22 -0.19 16.97
C VAL A 118 -4.54 -0.40 16.25
N ASP A 119 -5.55 -0.87 16.96
CA ASP A 119 -6.91 -1.07 16.42
C ASP A 119 -7.64 0.29 16.34
N ASP A 120 -7.32 1.08 15.33
CA ASP A 120 -7.80 2.45 15.13
C ASP A 120 -8.47 2.67 13.75
N TRP A 121 -8.77 1.59 13.01
CA TRP A 121 -9.36 1.70 11.69
C TRP A 121 -10.87 1.88 11.73
N ASP A 122 -11.33 3.13 11.85
CA ASP A 122 -12.75 3.50 11.78
C ASP A 122 -12.99 4.59 10.72
N THR A 123 -13.32 4.20 9.50
CA THR A 123 -13.47 5.08 8.33
C THR A 123 -14.86 4.96 7.70
N LEU A 124 -15.28 6.01 7.00
CA LEU A 124 -16.56 6.04 6.29
C LEU A 124 -16.62 4.98 5.16
N GLY A 125 -15.55 4.87 4.37
CA GLY A 125 -15.41 3.92 3.28
C GLY A 125 -14.20 3.00 3.46
N MET A 126 -14.06 2.01 2.57
CA MET A 126 -12.92 1.08 2.55
C MET A 126 -12.67 0.34 3.88
N ARG A 127 -13.68 0.15 4.72
CA ARG A 127 -13.58 -0.47 6.06
C ARG A 127 -12.93 -1.87 6.00
N ALA A 128 -13.21 -2.63 4.94
CA ALA A 128 -12.69 -3.99 4.77
C ALA A 128 -11.18 -4.06 4.48
N THR A 129 -10.51 -2.94 4.25
CA THR A 129 -9.04 -2.94 4.10
C THR A 129 -8.33 -3.22 5.41
N GLN A 130 -8.97 -2.91 6.56
CA GLN A 130 -8.37 -3.06 7.89
C GLN A 130 -6.98 -2.42 7.95
N SER A 131 -6.93 -1.11 7.63
CA SER A 131 -5.66 -0.38 7.42
C SER A 131 -5.18 0.30 8.70
N MET A 132 -5.02 -0.48 9.74
CA MET A 132 -4.65 -0.04 11.10
C MET A 132 -3.26 0.59 11.14
N THR A 133 -3.02 1.40 12.16
CA THR A 133 -1.70 1.94 12.46
C THR A 133 -0.76 0.86 12.97
N THR A 134 0.47 0.84 12.45
CA THR A 134 1.58 -0.01 12.94
C THR A 134 2.66 0.87 13.54
N ARG A 135 2.98 0.65 14.81
CA ARG A 135 4.09 1.31 15.50
C ARG A 135 5.31 0.40 15.45
N LEU A 136 6.40 0.92 14.93
CA LEU A 136 7.71 0.26 14.90
C LEU A 136 8.49 0.74 16.12
N GLU A 137 8.84 -0.14 17.01
CA GLU A 137 9.41 0.13 18.34
C GLU A 137 10.79 -0.55 18.48
N GLY A 138 11.61 -0.40 17.45
CA GLY A 138 12.93 -1.01 17.36
C GLY A 138 12.91 -2.40 16.71
N VAL A 139 11.93 -2.69 15.85
CA VAL A 139 11.89 -3.96 15.10
C VAL A 139 13.11 -4.09 14.21
N THR A 140 13.84 -5.20 14.35
CA THR A 140 15.05 -5.45 13.58
C THR A 140 14.76 -6.29 12.36
N VAL A 141 15.19 -5.80 11.20
CA VAL A 141 15.14 -6.52 9.92
C VAL A 141 16.56 -6.89 9.52
N PRO A 142 16.93 -8.18 9.47
CA PRO A 142 18.28 -8.62 9.11
C PRO A 142 18.60 -8.37 7.62
N ASP A 143 19.87 -8.43 7.25
CA ASP A 143 20.38 -8.10 5.91
C ASP A 143 19.69 -8.89 4.79
N ASP A 144 19.38 -10.14 5.02
CA ASP A 144 18.72 -11.01 4.03
C ASP A 144 17.28 -10.60 3.70
N ARG A 145 16.65 -9.77 4.56
CA ARG A 145 15.31 -9.20 4.38
C ARG A 145 15.33 -7.71 4.02
N ILE A 146 16.50 -7.07 3.92
CA ILE A 146 16.64 -5.73 3.36
C ILE A 146 16.56 -5.84 1.83
N LEU A 147 15.62 -5.12 1.23
CA LEU A 147 15.39 -5.14 -0.22
C LEU A 147 16.33 -4.19 -0.95
N THR A 148 16.53 -2.99 -0.42
CA THR A 148 17.46 -1.99 -0.94
C THR A 148 17.81 -0.95 0.11
N VAL A 149 18.97 -0.31 -0.08
CA VAL A 149 19.43 0.92 0.58
C VAL A 149 19.79 1.88 -0.52
N THR A 150 19.10 3.01 -0.63
CA THR A 150 19.25 3.97 -1.74
C THR A 150 19.23 5.41 -1.22
N ASP A 151 19.62 6.37 -2.05
CA ASP A 151 19.52 7.78 -1.71
C ASP A 151 18.05 8.21 -1.56
N PRO A 152 17.73 9.16 -0.66
CA PRO A 152 16.39 9.75 -0.60
C PRO A 152 16.08 10.56 -1.87
N GLY A 153 14.79 10.70 -2.15
CA GLY A 153 14.32 11.45 -3.32
C GLY A 153 13.93 10.57 -4.50
N PRO A 154 13.73 11.17 -5.68
CA PRO A 154 13.47 10.42 -6.90
C PRO A 154 14.61 9.45 -7.19
N SER A 155 14.28 8.19 -7.42
CA SER A 155 15.27 7.11 -7.55
C SER A 155 14.93 6.19 -8.72
N GLU A 156 15.98 5.79 -9.45
CA GLU A 156 15.90 4.73 -10.49
C GLU A 156 16.09 3.33 -9.89
N ASP A 157 16.22 3.21 -8.57
CA ASP A 157 16.34 1.93 -7.88
C ASP A 157 15.14 1.03 -8.23
N PRO A 158 15.38 -0.22 -8.67
CA PRO A 158 14.31 -1.13 -9.09
C PRO A 158 13.25 -1.40 -8.02
N VAL A 159 13.60 -1.35 -6.73
CA VAL A 159 12.63 -1.51 -5.64
C VAL A 159 11.69 -0.31 -5.58
N VAL A 160 12.24 0.90 -5.59
CA VAL A 160 11.46 2.15 -5.53
C VAL A 160 10.57 2.27 -6.77
N PHE A 161 11.14 2.11 -7.97
CA PHE A 161 10.37 2.18 -9.21
C PHE A 161 9.29 1.09 -9.28
N GLY A 162 9.64 -0.14 -8.92
CA GLY A 162 8.69 -1.27 -8.95
C GLY A 162 7.53 -1.08 -7.97
N ILE A 163 7.76 -0.49 -6.78
CA ILE A 163 6.69 -0.13 -5.84
C ILE A 163 5.73 0.87 -6.49
N PHE A 164 6.25 1.99 -7.01
CA PHE A 164 5.40 3.01 -7.66
C PHE A 164 4.58 2.43 -8.80
N ALA A 165 5.22 1.73 -9.73
CA ALA A 165 4.55 1.21 -10.91
C ALA A 165 3.38 0.28 -10.57
N HIS A 166 3.58 -0.66 -9.64
CA HIS A 166 2.53 -1.60 -9.25
C HIS A 166 1.45 -0.93 -8.38
N PHE A 167 1.84 -0.03 -7.49
CA PHE A 167 0.91 0.69 -6.63
C PHE A 167 -0.08 1.52 -7.46
N GLU A 168 0.43 2.37 -8.37
CA GLU A 168 -0.39 3.26 -9.18
C GLU A 168 -1.38 2.48 -10.07
N ILE A 169 -0.91 1.44 -10.76
CA ILE A 169 -1.75 0.66 -11.67
C ILE A 169 -2.86 -0.07 -10.91
N LEU A 170 -2.54 -0.74 -9.80
CA LEU A 170 -3.52 -1.52 -9.04
C LEU A 170 -4.52 -0.62 -8.31
N LEU A 171 -4.06 0.54 -7.83
CA LEU A 171 -4.94 1.53 -7.22
C LEU A 171 -5.90 2.12 -8.26
N ALA A 172 -5.40 2.53 -9.42
CA ALA A 172 -6.20 3.04 -10.52
C ALA A 172 -7.28 2.04 -10.96
N ALA A 173 -6.93 0.76 -11.12
CA ALA A 173 -7.88 -0.29 -11.48
C ALA A 173 -9.02 -0.45 -10.46
N THR A 174 -8.70 -0.39 -9.16
CA THR A 174 -9.72 -0.46 -8.10
C THR A 174 -10.68 0.72 -8.16
N TYR A 175 -10.17 1.94 -8.26
CA TYR A 175 -11.00 3.15 -8.27
C TYR A 175 -11.75 3.34 -9.58
N GLN A 176 -11.22 2.90 -10.71
CA GLN A 176 -11.98 2.83 -11.96
C GLN A 176 -13.22 1.97 -11.81
N GLY A 177 -13.10 0.77 -11.24
CA GLY A 177 -14.25 -0.10 -10.99
C GLY A 177 -15.29 0.50 -10.03
N VAL A 178 -14.86 1.30 -9.05
CA VAL A 178 -15.77 2.07 -8.19
C VAL A 178 -16.51 3.15 -9.00
N GLY A 179 -15.78 3.90 -9.84
CA GLY A 179 -16.34 4.93 -10.72
C GLY A 179 -17.35 4.37 -11.70
N GLU A 180 -17.05 3.28 -12.39
CA GLU A 180 -17.96 2.59 -13.30
C GLU A 180 -19.24 2.15 -12.58
N ARG A 181 -19.13 1.58 -11.37
CA ARG A 181 -20.30 1.19 -10.59
C ARG A 181 -21.15 2.39 -10.16
N ALA A 182 -20.51 3.50 -9.79
CA ALA A 182 -21.23 4.72 -9.43
C ALA A 182 -22.08 5.25 -10.60
N VAL A 183 -21.52 5.28 -11.82
CA VAL A 183 -22.24 5.66 -13.04
C VAL A 183 -23.41 4.71 -13.31
N GLN A 184 -23.21 3.40 -13.20
CA GLN A 184 -24.27 2.41 -13.37
C GLN A 184 -25.41 2.63 -12.39
N VAL A 185 -25.10 2.82 -11.08
CA VAL A 185 -26.13 3.07 -10.05
C VAL A 185 -26.88 4.35 -10.33
N ALA A 186 -26.20 5.41 -10.73
CA ALA A 186 -26.84 6.67 -11.10
C ALA A 186 -27.78 6.48 -12.30
N ALA A 187 -27.34 5.78 -13.35
CA ALA A 187 -28.13 5.49 -14.53
C ALA A 187 -29.37 4.63 -14.22
N GLU A 188 -29.23 3.60 -13.38
CA GLU A 188 -30.35 2.79 -12.90
C GLU A 188 -31.36 3.65 -12.13
N HIS A 189 -30.87 4.52 -11.24
CA HIS A 189 -31.72 5.39 -10.41
C HIS A 189 -32.55 6.37 -11.24
N VAL A 190 -31.96 7.03 -12.23
CA VAL A 190 -32.69 8.00 -13.07
C VAL A 190 -33.71 7.35 -13.99
N LYS A 191 -33.53 6.09 -14.38
CA LYS A 191 -34.51 5.31 -15.14
C LYS A 191 -35.74 4.96 -14.30
N ALA A 192 -35.53 4.65 -13.02
CA ALA A 192 -36.58 4.26 -12.11
C ALA A 192 -37.35 5.44 -11.49
N ARG A 193 -36.67 6.55 -11.20
CA ARG A 193 -37.21 7.70 -10.51
C ARG A 193 -38.07 8.58 -11.46
N ARG A 194 -39.23 8.99 -10.97
CA ARG A 194 -40.15 9.91 -11.68
C ARG A 194 -40.12 11.29 -11.06
N SER A 195 -40.12 12.31 -11.92
CA SER A 195 -40.34 13.70 -11.52
C SER A 195 -41.83 13.94 -11.38
N VAL A 196 -42.28 14.40 -10.21
CA VAL A 196 -43.68 14.81 -10.01
C VAL A 196 -43.96 16.08 -10.81
N LYS A 197 -43.02 17.02 -10.86
CA LYS A 197 -43.14 18.27 -11.60
C LYS A 197 -43.26 18.02 -13.10
N ASN A 198 -42.35 17.23 -13.68
CA ASN A 198 -42.27 17.01 -15.12
C ASN A 198 -43.11 15.82 -15.59
N ARG A 199 -43.76 15.09 -14.69
CA ARG A 199 -44.62 13.90 -14.96
C ARG A 199 -43.97 12.81 -15.83
N THR A 200 -42.64 12.74 -15.83
CA THR A 200 -41.84 11.78 -16.60
C THR A 200 -40.73 11.17 -15.75
N THR A 201 -40.00 10.19 -16.26
CA THR A 201 -38.80 9.67 -15.60
C THR A 201 -37.63 10.66 -15.70
N TYR A 202 -36.73 10.65 -14.73
CA TYR A 202 -35.54 11.49 -14.77
C TYR A 202 -34.63 11.20 -15.96
N SER A 203 -34.71 9.99 -16.52
CA SER A 203 -34.01 9.66 -17.78
C SER A 203 -34.43 10.47 -18.99
N ASN A 204 -35.62 11.13 -18.95
CA ASN A 204 -36.11 12.00 -20.01
C ASN A 204 -35.83 13.50 -19.73
N ASP A 205 -35.23 13.82 -18.60
CA ASP A 205 -34.83 15.17 -18.24
C ASP A 205 -33.50 15.54 -18.95
N PRO A 206 -33.46 16.57 -19.78
CA PRO A 206 -32.25 16.95 -20.52
C PRO A 206 -31.07 17.28 -19.62
N ASP A 207 -31.30 17.97 -18.49
CA ASP A 207 -30.23 18.37 -17.58
C ASP A 207 -29.59 17.18 -16.88
N ILE A 208 -30.39 16.15 -16.57
CA ILE A 208 -29.91 14.91 -15.96
C ILE A 208 -29.17 14.06 -16.99
N ARG A 209 -29.71 13.92 -18.20
CA ARG A 209 -29.05 13.19 -19.30
C ARG A 209 -27.70 13.74 -19.68
N TRP A 210 -27.52 15.05 -19.53
CA TRP A 210 -26.24 15.70 -19.79
C TRP A 210 -25.17 15.37 -18.74
N ARG A 211 -25.57 15.04 -17.50
CA ARG A 211 -24.66 14.80 -16.36
C ARG A 211 -24.28 13.34 -16.14
N ILE A 212 -24.94 12.41 -16.80
CA ILE A 212 -24.73 10.96 -16.73
C ILE A 212 -24.33 10.41 -18.09
#